data_f18906b47438f633e7da1daaf32f186d
#
_entry.id   f18906b47438f633e7da1daaf32f186d
#
_cell.length_a   1.000
_cell.length_b   1.000
_cell.length_c   1.000
_cell.angle_alpha   90.00
_cell.angle_beta   90.00
_cell.angle_gamma   90.00
#
_symmetry.space_group_name_H-M   'P 1'
#
loop_
_entity.id
_entity.type
_entity.pdbx_description
1 polymer ?
#
loop_
_entity_poly.entity_id
_entity_poly.type
_entity_poly.pdbx_seq_one_letter_code
_entity_poly.pdbx_strand_id
1 'polypeptide(L)'
;DGDSFEENALIKAREIAKRTGKIAIADDSGLSVDILKGQPGIYSARFAGEPTDDHANNEKLLDRMKDYEESLRLAKFVCVIAVVFPNGLEKTFKGITMGRIGFEYRGEHGFGYDPLFLVDGTDKTYAEMTQDEKNRVSHRARALKNMNHFYEKYFR
;
A
#
# COMPACT_ATOMS: atom_id res chain seq x y z
N ASP A 1 11.38 -6.92 11.89
CA ASP A 1 10.62 -6.78 10.65
C ASP A 1 10.05 -8.12 10.22
N GLY A 2 8.85 -8.09 9.65
CA GLY A 2 8.19 -9.30 9.15
C GLY A 2 8.41 -9.51 7.67
N ASP A 3 7.86 -10.62 7.17
CA ASP A 3 8.01 -11.04 5.78
C ASP A 3 6.78 -10.72 4.92
N SER A 4 5.75 -10.10 5.50
CA SER A 4 4.52 -9.75 4.79
C SER A 4 3.96 -8.43 5.30
N PHE A 5 3.04 -7.86 4.55
CA PHE A 5 2.33 -6.66 4.98
C PHE A 5 1.52 -6.93 6.25
N GLU A 6 0.87 -8.08 6.32
CA GLU A 6 0.10 -8.51 7.50
C GLU A 6 0.99 -8.57 8.74
N GLU A 7 2.12 -9.22 8.62
CA GLU A 7 3.06 -9.38 9.73
C GLU A 7 3.62 -8.04 10.19
N ASN A 8 4.01 -7.18 9.25
CA ASN A 8 4.53 -5.86 9.57
C ASN A 8 3.49 -4.97 10.25
N ALA A 9 2.25 -5.00 9.79
CA ALA A 9 1.16 -4.26 10.43
C ALA A 9 0.90 -4.77 11.85
N LEU A 10 0.88 -6.09 12.03
CA LEU A 10 0.69 -6.70 13.35
C LEU A 10 1.82 -6.37 14.32
N ILE A 11 3.07 -6.41 13.87
CA ILE A 11 4.23 -6.07 14.70
C ILE A 11 4.07 -4.64 15.25
N LYS A 12 3.74 -3.69 14.38
CA LYS A 12 3.52 -2.30 14.78
C LYS A 12 2.37 -2.15 15.78
N ALA A 13 1.24 -2.78 15.49
CA ALA A 13 0.07 -2.67 16.34
C ALA A 13 0.30 -3.34 17.71
N ARG A 14 0.96 -4.49 17.73
CA ARG A 14 1.30 -5.19 18.98
C ARG A 14 2.17 -4.33 19.89
N GLU A 15 3.16 -3.67 19.30
CA GLU A 15 4.07 -2.78 20.05
C GLU A 15 3.30 -1.62 20.69
N ILE A 16 2.39 -1.01 19.94
CA ILE A 16 1.57 0.11 20.44
C ILE A 16 0.63 -0.38 21.55
N ALA A 17 -0.04 -1.50 21.34
CA ALA A 17 -0.95 -2.07 22.35
C ALA A 17 -0.22 -2.42 23.65
N LYS A 18 0.98 -2.97 23.53
CA LYS A 18 1.82 -3.33 24.67
C LYS A 18 2.23 -2.10 25.48
N ARG A 19 2.60 -1.01 24.79
CA ARG A 19 3.03 0.23 25.45
C ARG A 19 1.89 1.01 26.08
N THR A 20 0.72 0.99 25.45
CA THR A 20 -0.41 1.85 25.88
C THR A 20 -1.43 1.14 26.71
N GLY A 21 -1.52 -0.19 26.65
CA GLY A 21 -2.59 -0.97 27.27
C GLY A 21 -3.96 -0.72 26.63
N LYS A 22 -3.99 -0.15 25.42
CA LYS A 22 -5.21 0.20 24.68
C LYS A 22 -5.29 -0.57 23.38
N ILE A 23 -6.46 -0.52 22.73
CA ILE A 23 -6.64 -1.02 21.37
C ILE A 23 -5.69 -0.24 20.46
N ALA A 24 -4.90 -0.94 19.68
CA ALA A 24 -3.96 -0.34 18.74
C ALA A 24 -4.34 -0.66 17.31
N ILE A 25 -4.21 0.33 16.43
CA ILE A 25 -4.42 0.19 15.00
C ILE A 25 -3.15 0.65 14.30
N ALA A 26 -2.63 -0.19 13.42
CA ALA A 26 -1.48 0.17 12.59
C ALA A 26 -1.68 -0.39 11.19
N ASP A 27 -0.97 0.16 10.23
CA ASP A 27 -1.05 -0.33 8.86
C ASP A 27 0.34 -0.52 8.25
N ASP A 28 0.37 -1.31 7.20
CA ASP A 28 1.51 -1.44 6.31
C ASP A 28 1.01 -1.48 4.88
N SER A 29 1.69 -0.76 4.00
CA SER A 29 1.28 -0.61 2.61
C SER A 29 2.48 -0.68 1.69
N GLY A 30 2.25 -1.05 0.46
CA GLY A 30 3.32 -1.04 -0.53
C GLY A 30 2.84 -1.43 -1.92
N LEU A 31 3.74 -1.25 -2.87
CA LEU A 31 3.56 -1.58 -4.27
C LEU A 31 4.16 -2.94 -4.57
N SER A 32 3.39 -3.79 -5.23
CA SER A 32 3.85 -5.12 -5.66
C SER A 32 3.76 -5.20 -7.18
N VAL A 33 4.87 -5.46 -7.85
CA VAL A 33 4.94 -5.54 -9.30
C VAL A 33 5.15 -7.01 -9.71
N ASP A 34 4.25 -7.54 -10.51
CA ASP A 34 4.23 -8.97 -10.82
C ASP A 34 5.52 -9.45 -11.48
N ILE A 35 5.99 -8.75 -12.52
CA ILE A 35 7.21 -9.16 -13.25
C ILE A 35 8.46 -9.06 -12.38
N LEU A 36 8.43 -8.27 -11.33
CA LEU A 36 9.52 -8.14 -10.36
C LEU A 36 9.35 -9.08 -9.16
N LYS A 37 8.50 -10.11 -9.31
CA LYS A 37 8.23 -11.10 -8.25
C LYS A 37 7.70 -10.48 -6.96
N GLY A 38 6.89 -9.44 -7.11
CA GLY A 38 6.27 -8.75 -5.99
C GLY A 38 7.08 -7.60 -5.39
N GLN A 39 8.30 -7.36 -5.90
CA GLN A 39 9.07 -6.20 -5.47
C GLN A 39 8.44 -4.90 -5.99
N PRO A 40 8.60 -3.76 -5.32
CA PRO A 40 9.32 -3.56 -4.06
C PRO A 40 8.65 -4.15 -2.81
N GLY A 41 7.32 -4.43 -2.82
CA GLY A 41 6.63 -5.11 -1.74
C GLY A 41 6.79 -4.42 -0.40
N ILE A 42 7.16 -5.18 0.63
CA ILE A 42 7.37 -4.63 1.97
C ILE A 42 8.54 -3.64 2.04
N TYR A 43 9.38 -3.59 1.03
CA TYR A 43 10.52 -2.65 0.94
C TYR A 43 10.19 -1.38 0.15
N SER A 44 8.90 -1.13 -0.12
CA SER A 44 8.48 -0.01 -0.99
C SER A 44 9.06 1.34 -0.57
N ALA A 45 9.05 1.67 0.72
CA ALA A 45 9.55 2.95 1.20
C ALA A 45 11.07 3.09 1.07
N ARG A 46 11.81 1.98 1.08
CA ARG A 46 13.27 1.96 1.06
C ARG A 46 13.85 1.17 -0.11
N PHE A 47 13.13 1.11 -1.21
CA PHE A 47 13.52 0.34 -2.39
C PHE A 47 14.89 0.78 -2.93
N ALA A 48 15.16 2.08 -2.94
CA ALA A 48 16.44 2.64 -3.36
C ALA A 48 17.42 2.85 -2.18
N GLY A 49 17.06 2.41 -0.98
CA GLY A 49 17.88 2.54 0.21
C GLY A 49 17.31 3.48 1.26
N GLU A 50 18.12 3.78 2.26
CA GLU A 50 17.76 4.68 3.34
C GLU A 50 18.69 5.89 3.36
N PRO A 51 18.20 7.08 3.72
CA PRO A 51 16.80 7.39 4.11
C PRO A 51 15.85 7.30 2.93
N THR A 52 14.55 7.20 3.22
CA THR A 52 13.51 7.12 2.20
C THR A 52 13.55 8.34 1.29
N ASP A 53 13.55 8.09 -0.01
CA ASP A 53 13.57 9.11 -1.06
C ASP A 53 12.64 8.66 -2.18
N ASP A 54 11.49 9.31 -2.28
CA ASP A 54 10.46 8.93 -3.27
C ASP A 54 10.99 9.02 -4.70
N HIS A 55 11.76 10.06 -5.01
CA HIS A 55 12.33 10.21 -6.36
C HIS A 55 13.30 9.08 -6.67
N ALA A 56 14.20 8.76 -5.76
CA ALA A 56 15.16 7.66 -5.95
C ALA A 56 14.44 6.31 -6.11
N ASN A 57 13.38 6.08 -5.32
CA ASN A 57 12.58 4.86 -5.42
C ASN A 57 11.89 4.74 -6.78
N ASN A 58 11.31 5.84 -7.26
CA ASN A 58 10.65 5.88 -8.57
C ASN A 58 11.63 5.68 -9.71
N GLU A 59 12.81 6.30 -9.63
CA GLU A 59 13.86 6.13 -10.66
C GLU A 59 14.35 4.69 -10.70
N LYS A 60 14.53 4.06 -9.56
CA LYS A 60 14.91 2.64 -9.51
C LYS A 60 13.82 1.75 -10.11
N LEU A 61 12.55 2.05 -9.84
CA LEU A 61 11.43 1.29 -10.40
C LEU A 61 11.40 1.44 -11.94
N LEU A 62 11.51 2.66 -12.45
CA LEU A 62 11.56 2.90 -13.90
C LEU A 62 12.71 2.15 -14.55
N ASP A 63 13.89 2.17 -13.93
CA ASP A 63 15.06 1.44 -14.46
C ASP A 63 14.80 -0.07 -14.51
N ARG A 64 14.23 -0.64 -13.46
CA ARG A 64 13.89 -2.06 -13.41
C ARG A 64 12.82 -2.45 -14.43
N MET A 65 11.95 -1.51 -14.83
CA MET A 65 10.84 -1.75 -15.73
C MET A 65 11.12 -1.39 -17.18
N LYS A 66 12.25 -0.77 -17.48
CA LYS A 66 12.52 -0.15 -18.79
C LYS A 66 12.45 -1.10 -19.99
N ASP A 67 12.74 -2.40 -19.79
CA ASP A 67 12.75 -3.39 -20.87
C ASP A 67 11.43 -4.13 -21.03
N TYR A 68 10.41 -3.80 -20.22
CA TYR A 68 9.13 -4.48 -20.23
C TYR A 68 8.06 -3.67 -20.94
N GLU A 69 7.35 -4.33 -21.87
CA GLU A 69 6.21 -3.73 -22.56
C GLU A 69 4.99 -3.60 -21.61
N GLU A 70 4.00 -2.84 -22.05
CA GLU A 70 2.83 -2.50 -21.23
C GLU A 70 2.15 -3.73 -20.63
N SER A 71 1.96 -4.80 -21.40
CA SER A 71 1.29 -6.02 -20.95
C SER A 71 1.99 -6.73 -19.79
N LEU A 72 3.28 -6.46 -19.58
CA LEU A 72 4.10 -7.08 -18.54
C LEU A 72 4.26 -6.19 -17.30
N ARG A 73 3.58 -5.07 -17.25
CA ARG A 73 3.76 -4.06 -16.20
C ARG A 73 2.65 -4.07 -15.14
N LEU A 74 1.99 -5.21 -14.98
CA LEU A 74 0.92 -5.37 -13.99
C LEU A 74 1.45 -5.20 -12.58
N ALA A 75 0.71 -4.46 -11.80
CA ALA A 75 1.07 -4.14 -10.41
C ALA A 75 -0.18 -3.99 -9.55
N LYS A 76 0.04 -3.96 -8.25
CA LYS A 76 -1.02 -3.68 -7.30
C LYS A 76 -0.45 -2.91 -6.11
N PHE A 77 -1.24 -2.00 -5.57
CA PHE A 77 -1.00 -1.46 -4.23
C PHE A 77 -1.78 -2.29 -3.21
N VAL A 78 -1.14 -2.55 -2.10
CA VAL A 78 -1.72 -3.33 -0.99
C VAL A 78 -1.65 -2.48 0.27
N CYS A 79 -2.73 -2.48 1.04
CA CYS A 79 -2.75 -1.94 2.40
C CYS A 79 -3.30 -3.00 3.33
N VAL A 80 -2.60 -3.28 4.42
CA VAL A 80 -3.10 -4.13 5.50
C VAL A 80 -3.22 -3.28 6.75
N ILE A 81 -4.39 -3.29 7.38
CA ILE A 81 -4.63 -2.64 8.66
C ILE A 81 -4.72 -3.75 9.71
N ALA A 82 -3.92 -3.63 10.76
CA ALA A 82 -3.96 -4.53 11.91
C ALA A 82 -4.60 -3.84 13.09
N VAL A 83 -5.49 -4.56 13.79
CA VAL A 83 -6.10 -4.11 15.04
C VAL A 83 -5.72 -5.12 16.12
N VAL A 84 -5.09 -4.64 17.17
CA VAL A 84 -4.66 -5.47 18.30
C VAL A 84 -5.31 -4.96 19.58
N PHE A 85 -5.98 -5.86 20.29
CA PHE A 85 -6.64 -5.57 21.56
C PHE A 85 -5.71 -5.91 22.72
N PRO A 86 -5.84 -5.23 23.86
CA PRO A 86 -4.99 -5.50 25.03
C PRO A 86 -5.06 -6.94 25.53
N ASN A 87 -6.18 -7.64 25.30
CA ASN A 87 -6.36 -9.05 25.69
C ASN A 87 -5.69 -10.04 24.72
N GLY A 88 -5.01 -9.55 23.69
CA GLY A 88 -4.32 -10.40 22.70
C GLY A 88 -5.14 -10.74 21.46
N LEU A 89 -6.42 -10.35 21.39
CA LEU A 89 -7.20 -10.55 20.17
C LEU A 89 -6.65 -9.67 19.05
N GLU A 90 -6.50 -10.25 17.85
CA GLU A 90 -5.94 -9.56 16.68
C GLU A 90 -6.82 -9.78 15.46
N LYS A 91 -6.91 -8.75 14.63
CA LYS A 91 -7.60 -8.80 13.32
C LYS A 91 -6.79 -8.03 12.30
N THR A 92 -6.84 -8.48 11.04
CA THR A 92 -6.26 -7.74 9.92
C THR A 92 -7.29 -7.54 8.83
N PHE A 93 -7.18 -6.42 8.12
CA PHE A 93 -8.07 -6.04 7.03
C PHE A 93 -7.22 -5.59 5.86
N LYS A 94 -7.51 -6.11 4.68
CA LYS A 94 -6.70 -5.89 3.49
C LYS A 94 -7.49 -5.13 2.42
N GLY A 95 -6.83 -4.20 1.77
CA GLY A 95 -7.34 -3.53 0.58
C GLY A 95 -6.31 -3.61 -0.53
N ILE A 96 -6.78 -3.88 -1.75
CA ILE A 96 -5.92 -3.99 -2.93
C ILE A 96 -6.49 -3.14 -4.05
N THR A 97 -5.62 -2.42 -4.75
CA THR A 97 -5.97 -1.72 -5.99
C THR A 97 -5.06 -2.22 -7.08
N MET A 98 -5.66 -2.77 -8.13
CA MET A 98 -4.93 -3.28 -9.28
C MET A 98 -4.60 -2.16 -10.26
N GLY A 99 -3.49 -2.29 -10.95
CA GLY A 99 -3.07 -1.31 -11.92
C GLY A 99 -1.86 -1.75 -12.70
N ARG A 100 -1.14 -0.78 -13.24
CA ARG A 100 0.07 -0.99 -14.03
C ARG A 100 1.08 0.11 -13.75
N ILE A 101 2.36 -0.22 -13.97
CA ILE A 101 3.43 0.77 -13.87
C ILE A 101 3.53 1.51 -15.21
N GLY A 102 3.41 2.84 -15.17
CA GLY A 102 3.57 3.69 -16.35
C GLY A 102 5.01 3.78 -16.82
N PHE A 103 5.20 4.44 -17.95
CA PHE A 103 6.53 4.62 -18.56
C PHE A 103 7.18 5.93 -18.14
N GLU A 104 6.41 6.85 -17.58
CA GLU A 104 6.87 8.18 -17.19
C GLU A 104 6.04 8.69 -16.02
N TYR A 105 6.53 9.72 -15.35
CA TYR A 105 5.76 10.37 -14.28
C TYR A 105 4.55 11.08 -14.87
N ARG A 106 3.40 10.90 -14.24
CA ARG A 106 2.16 11.59 -14.58
C ARG A 106 1.46 12.03 -13.30
N GLY A 107 1.24 13.34 -13.17
CA GLY A 107 0.57 13.94 -12.04
C GLY A 107 1.53 14.40 -10.94
N GLU A 108 1.01 15.24 -10.06
CA GLU A 108 1.81 15.91 -9.03
C GLU A 108 1.24 15.72 -7.61
N HIS A 109 0.10 15.05 -7.49
CA HIS A 109 -0.52 14.82 -6.19
C HIS A 109 0.02 13.54 -5.54
N GLY A 110 -0.22 13.43 -4.24
CA GLY A 110 0.14 12.23 -3.50
C GLY A 110 1.62 12.12 -3.17
N PHE A 111 2.09 10.89 -3.03
CA PHE A 111 3.44 10.59 -2.57
C PHE A 111 3.88 9.22 -3.09
N GLY A 112 5.12 8.84 -2.79
CA GLY A 112 5.65 7.52 -3.15
C GLY A 112 5.61 7.25 -4.64
N TYR A 113 5.04 6.11 -5.01
CA TYR A 113 4.95 5.67 -6.41
C TYR A 113 3.72 6.19 -7.14
N ASP A 114 2.95 7.08 -6.54
CA ASP A 114 1.70 7.58 -7.11
C ASP A 114 1.83 8.08 -8.56
N PRO A 115 2.91 8.76 -8.96
CA PRO A 115 3.05 9.22 -10.35
C PRO A 115 3.25 8.12 -11.38
N LEU A 116 3.59 6.91 -10.95
CA LEU A 116 3.87 5.79 -11.85
C LEU A 116 2.77 4.72 -11.85
N PHE A 117 1.82 4.79 -10.93
CA PHE A 117 0.79 3.76 -10.79
C PHE A 117 -0.50 4.15 -11.50
N LEU A 118 -0.72 3.54 -12.67
CA LEU A 118 -1.96 3.68 -13.45
C LEU A 118 -3.03 2.76 -12.87
N VAL A 119 -4.13 3.33 -12.44
CA VAL A 119 -5.22 2.57 -11.81
C VAL A 119 -6.08 1.88 -12.87
N ASP A 120 -6.29 0.57 -12.72
CA ASP A 120 -7.15 -0.19 -13.62
C ASP A 120 -8.57 0.40 -13.68
N GLY A 121 -9.15 0.39 -14.87
CA GLY A 121 -10.47 0.96 -15.10
C GLY A 121 -10.48 2.47 -15.28
N THR A 122 -9.31 3.10 -15.20
CA THR A 122 -9.12 4.52 -15.44
C THR A 122 -7.93 4.73 -16.38
N ASP A 123 -7.76 5.95 -16.88
CA ASP A 123 -6.55 6.34 -17.59
C ASP A 123 -5.70 7.30 -16.75
N LYS A 124 -5.89 7.27 -15.44
CA LYS A 124 -5.19 8.15 -14.50
C LYS A 124 -4.25 7.37 -13.59
N THR A 125 -3.12 8.03 -13.25
CA THR A 125 -2.30 7.60 -12.11
C THR A 125 -2.92 8.12 -10.82
N TYR A 126 -2.50 7.56 -9.68
CA TYR A 126 -2.89 8.11 -8.38
C TYR A 126 -2.53 9.60 -8.25
N ALA A 127 -1.38 9.99 -8.80
CA ALA A 127 -0.92 11.39 -8.74
C ALA A 127 -1.73 12.35 -9.60
N GLU A 128 -2.50 11.83 -10.54
CA GLU A 128 -3.42 12.62 -11.37
C GLU A 128 -4.82 12.72 -10.77
N MET A 129 -5.09 11.99 -9.70
CA MET A 129 -6.40 11.95 -9.05
C MET A 129 -6.53 13.04 -7.99
N THR A 130 -7.74 13.57 -7.84
CA THR A 130 -8.10 14.36 -6.66
C THR A 130 -8.16 13.43 -5.45
N GLN A 131 -8.14 13.98 -4.24
CA GLN A 131 -8.26 13.17 -3.03
C GLN A 131 -9.58 12.38 -3.01
N ASP A 132 -10.67 12.98 -3.48
CA ASP A 132 -11.96 12.29 -3.56
C ASP A 132 -11.94 11.13 -4.54
N GLU A 133 -11.33 11.30 -5.72
CA GLU A 133 -11.17 10.23 -6.70
C GLU A 133 -10.34 9.09 -6.11
N LYS A 134 -9.21 9.41 -5.49
CA LYS A 134 -8.30 8.44 -4.89
C LYS A 134 -8.99 7.67 -3.76
N ASN A 135 -9.77 8.36 -2.92
CA ASN A 135 -10.49 7.73 -1.81
C ASN A 135 -11.52 6.69 -2.26
N ARG A 136 -12.02 6.79 -3.47
CA ARG A 136 -12.98 5.82 -4.01
C ARG A 136 -12.32 4.52 -4.46
N VAL A 137 -11.05 4.55 -4.83
CA VAL A 137 -10.38 3.43 -5.49
C VAL A 137 -9.12 2.95 -4.77
N SER A 138 -8.60 3.70 -3.81
CA SER A 138 -7.31 3.39 -3.21
C SER A 138 -7.34 2.13 -2.35
N HIS A 139 -6.19 1.48 -2.28
CA HIS A 139 -5.96 0.31 -1.44
C HIS A 139 -6.23 0.61 0.04
N ARG A 140 -5.83 1.78 0.53
CA ARG A 140 -6.08 2.22 1.91
C ARG A 140 -7.57 2.39 2.17
N ALA A 141 -8.29 3.06 1.26
CA ALA A 141 -9.74 3.24 1.39
C ALA A 141 -10.47 1.90 1.42
N ARG A 142 -10.03 0.93 0.61
CA ARG A 142 -10.62 -0.42 0.58
C ARG A 142 -10.35 -1.17 1.88
N ALA A 143 -9.15 -1.08 2.44
CA ALA A 143 -8.82 -1.69 3.72
C ALA A 143 -9.66 -1.10 4.85
N LEU A 144 -9.79 0.23 4.89
CA LEU A 144 -10.62 0.94 5.88
C LEU A 144 -12.09 0.54 5.77
N LYS A 145 -12.60 0.43 4.54
CA LYS A 145 -13.98 0.00 4.31
C LYS A 145 -14.21 -1.41 4.85
N ASN A 146 -13.29 -2.33 4.62
CA ASN A 146 -13.38 -3.70 5.11
C ASN A 146 -13.36 -3.73 6.64
N MET A 147 -12.50 -2.94 7.27
CA MET A 147 -12.44 -2.81 8.72
C MET A 147 -13.75 -2.26 9.29
N ASN A 148 -14.25 -1.18 8.71
CA ASN A 148 -15.49 -0.55 9.16
C ASN A 148 -16.69 -1.49 9.00
N HIS A 149 -16.75 -2.22 7.89
CA HIS A 149 -17.81 -3.20 7.65
C HIS A 149 -17.83 -4.28 8.72
N PHE A 150 -16.65 -4.81 9.09
CA PHE A 150 -16.52 -5.81 10.15
C PHE A 150 -17.05 -5.26 11.50
N TYR A 151 -16.62 -4.06 11.89
CA TYR A 151 -17.01 -3.48 13.18
C TYR A 151 -18.46 -3.06 13.21
N GLU A 152 -19.02 -2.59 12.12
CA GLU A 152 -20.46 -2.33 12.04
C GLU A 152 -21.27 -3.60 12.29
N LYS A 153 -20.81 -4.73 11.77
CA LYS A 153 -21.50 -6.01 11.89
C LYS A 153 -21.40 -6.60 13.30
N TYR A 154 -20.23 -6.49 13.94
CA TYR A 154 -19.94 -7.21 15.18
C TYR A 154 -20.03 -6.37 16.46
N PHE A 155 -20.11 -5.05 16.36
CA PHE A 155 -20.09 -4.16 17.52
C PHE A 155 -21.27 -3.18 17.56
N ARG A 156 -22.32 -3.48 16.84
CA ARG A 156 -23.58 -2.75 16.93
C ARG A 156 -24.34 -3.13 18.19
#